data_58a066f5f5badb1806a6321debf7d8b8
#
_entry.id   58a066f5f5badb1806a6321debf7d8b8
#
_cell.length_a   1.000
_cell.length_b   1.000
_cell.length_c   1.000
_cell.angle_alpha   90.00
_cell.angle_beta   90.00
_cell.angle_gamma   90.00
#
_symmetry.space_group_name_H-M   'P 1'
#
loop_
_entity.id
_entity.type
_entity.pdbx_description
1 polymer ?
#
loop_
_entity_poly.entity_id
_entity_poly.type
_entity_poly.pdbx_seq_one_letter_code
_entity_poly.pdbx_strand_id
1 'polypeptide(L)' 'MENSNDDLERLQLLDIVFTKGVNALSRIELERLHDLIEKKDYSHDKKAQKSKAKLLKKIGNAIYDHDIKYGNSFKTS' A
#
# COMPACT_ATOMS: atom_id res chain seq x y z
N MET A 1 4.87 21.89 -4.33
CA MET A 1 4.23 21.97 -3.05
C MET A 1 3.64 20.63 -2.64
N GLU A 2 3.93 20.25 -1.46
CA GLU A 2 3.47 18.98 -0.96
C GLU A 2 1.96 18.96 -0.80
N ASN A 3 1.37 17.88 -1.16
CA ASN A 3 -0.07 17.75 -1.01
C ASN A 3 -0.37 17.19 0.38
N SER A 4 -0.80 18.05 1.29
CA SER A 4 -1.04 17.60 2.65
C SER A 4 -2.17 16.59 2.76
N ASN A 5 -3.11 16.60 1.81
CA ASN A 5 -4.17 15.58 1.80
C ASN A 5 -3.61 14.21 1.50
N ASP A 6 -2.63 14.14 0.61
CA ASP A 6 -1.97 12.86 0.32
C ASP A 6 -1.22 12.35 1.54
N ASP A 7 -0.53 13.24 2.24
CA ASP A 7 0.20 12.83 3.44
C ASP A 7 -0.76 12.31 4.51
N LEU A 8 -1.86 13.00 4.71
CA LEU A 8 -2.84 12.59 5.71
C LEU A 8 -3.44 11.24 5.34
N GLU A 9 -3.82 11.09 4.08
CA GLU A 9 -4.40 9.83 3.63
C GLU A 9 -3.42 8.68 3.82
N ARG A 10 -2.14 8.90 3.47
CA ARG A 10 -1.12 7.88 3.63
C ARG A 10 -1.01 7.46 5.09
N LEU A 11 -0.98 8.43 6.00
CA LEU A 11 -0.86 8.12 7.41
C LEU A 11 -2.07 7.38 7.93
N GLN A 12 -3.25 7.73 7.47
CA GLN A 12 -4.47 7.05 7.89
C GLN A 12 -4.47 5.60 7.43
N LEU A 13 -4.09 5.37 6.18
CA LEU A 13 -4.05 4.01 5.64
C LEU A 13 -2.97 3.19 6.33
N LEU A 14 -1.81 3.79 6.58
CA LEU A 14 -0.74 3.11 7.29
C LEU A 14 -1.16 2.73 8.71
N ASP A 15 -1.90 3.61 9.37
CA ASP A 15 -2.38 3.31 10.71
C ASP A 15 -3.26 2.06 10.70
N ILE A 16 -4.12 1.94 9.71
CA ILE A 16 -4.95 0.74 9.59
C ILE A 16 -4.09 -0.50 9.38
N VAL A 17 -3.08 -0.39 8.53
CA VAL A 17 -2.19 -1.51 8.26
C VAL A 17 -1.46 -1.95 9.52
N PHE A 18 -0.98 -0.99 10.30
CA PHE A 18 -0.21 -1.31 11.51
C PHE A 18 -1.07 -1.82 12.64
N THR A 19 -2.33 -1.40 12.70
CA THR A 19 -3.19 -1.82 13.80
C THR A 19 -4.05 -3.03 13.45
N LYS A 20 -4.45 -3.18 12.20
CA LYS A 20 -5.35 -4.23 11.79
C LYS A 20 -4.80 -5.14 10.69
N GLY A 21 -3.71 -4.74 10.06
CA GLY A 21 -3.11 -5.53 9.01
C GLY A 21 -3.54 -5.07 7.62
N VAL A 22 -2.76 -5.48 6.61
CA VAL A 22 -3.03 -5.07 5.23
C VAL A 22 -4.36 -5.59 4.72
N ASN A 23 -4.83 -6.72 5.28
CA ASN A 23 -6.08 -7.31 4.81
C ASN A 23 -7.30 -6.51 5.24
N ALA A 24 -7.12 -5.52 6.12
CA ALA A 24 -8.21 -4.65 6.50
C ALA A 24 -8.54 -3.62 5.45
N LEU A 25 -7.66 -3.43 4.48
CA LEU A 25 -7.89 -2.48 3.40
C LEU A 25 -8.55 -3.16 2.21
N SER A 26 -9.40 -2.42 1.53
CA SER A 26 -9.96 -2.89 0.27
C SER A 26 -8.88 -2.84 -0.81
N ARG A 27 -9.17 -3.46 -1.96
CA ARG A 27 -8.22 -3.43 -3.05
C ARG A 27 -7.92 -2.00 -3.51
N ILE A 28 -8.95 -1.18 -3.60
CA ILE A 28 -8.75 0.21 -4.01
C ILE A 28 -7.89 0.95 -2.99
N GLU A 29 -8.12 0.70 -1.71
CA GLU A 29 -7.32 1.32 -0.67
C GLU A 29 -5.87 0.83 -0.71
N LEU A 30 -5.67 -0.44 -1.00
CA LEU A 30 -4.31 -0.98 -1.13
C LEU A 30 -3.58 -0.32 -2.29
N GLU A 31 -4.24 -0.18 -3.43
CA GLU A 31 -3.64 0.49 -4.58
C GLU A 31 -3.33 1.94 -4.27
N ARG A 32 -4.25 2.60 -3.59
CA ARG A 32 -4.04 3.99 -3.22
C ARG A 32 -2.86 4.15 -2.30
N LEU A 33 -2.78 3.28 -1.29
CA LEU A 33 -1.66 3.33 -0.35
C LEU A 33 -0.34 3.04 -1.05
N HIS A 34 -0.33 2.06 -1.93
CA HIS A 34 0.86 1.73 -2.71
C HIS A 34 1.36 2.96 -3.47
N ASP A 35 0.45 3.64 -4.16
CA ASP A 35 0.80 4.85 -4.89
C ASP A 35 1.36 5.93 -3.98
N LEU A 36 0.69 6.15 -2.85
CA LEU A 36 1.10 7.20 -1.94
C LEU A 36 2.48 6.94 -1.36
N ILE A 37 2.78 5.68 -1.04
CA ILE A 37 4.09 5.33 -0.52
C ILE A 37 5.13 5.43 -1.62
N GLU A 38 4.79 4.96 -2.81
CA GLU A 38 5.75 4.91 -3.89
C GLU A 38 6.22 6.31 -4.30
N LYS A 39 5.31 7.27 -4.31
CA LYS A 39 5.71 8.60 -4.74
C LYS A 39 6.35 9.43 -3.63
N LYS A 40 6.33 8.96 -2.39
CA LYS A 40 7.03 9.66 -1.32
C LYS A 40 8.52 9.35 -1.38
N ASP A 41 9.33 10.37 -1.31
CA ASP A 41 10.78 10.23 -1.40
C ASP A 41 11.38 10.05 -0.02
N TYR A 42 12.01 8.90 0.19
CA TYR A 42 12.71 8.59 1.43
C TYR A 42 14.21 8.41 1.20
N SER A 43 14.73 8.92 0.09
CA SER A 43 16.09 8.61 -0.31
C SER A 43 17.15 9.12 0.67
N HIS A 44 16.83 10.13 1.45
CA HIS A 44 17.77 10.69 2.42
C HIS A 44 17.73 10.00 3.78
N ASP A 45 16.92 8.95 3.91
CA ASP A 45 16.81 8.20 5.17
C ASP A 45 16.82 6.71 4.84
N LYS A 46 17.94 6.05 5.11
CA LYS A 46 18.11 4.66 4.72
C LYS A 46 17.13 3.72 5.41
N LYS A 47 16.83 3.99 6.67
CA LYS A 47 15.86 3.15 7.38
C LYS A 47 14.48 3.30 6.79
N ALA A 48 14.09 4.53 6.50
CA ALA A 48 12.78 4.77 5.92
C ALA A 48 12.70 4.16 4.52
N GLN A 49 13.79 4.21 3.78
CA GLN A 49 13.82 3.64 2.45
C GLN A 49 13.64 2.12 2.49
N LYS A 50 14.30 1.46 3.45
CA LYS A 50 14.10 0.02 3.62
C LYS A 50 12.68 -0.31 4.02
N SER A 51 12.12 0.48 4.93
CA SER A 51 10.72 0.29 5.33
C SER A 51 9.78 0.48 4.17
N LYS A 52 10.07 1.47 3.31
CA LYS A 52 9.27 1.71 2.12
C LYS A 52 9.27 0.48 1.23
N ALA A 53 10.45 -0.09 0.98
CA ALA A 53 10.56 -1.26 0.12
C ALA A 53 9.76 -2.44 0.68
N LYS A 54 9.87 -2.67 1.99
CA LYS A 54 9.13 -3.74 2.62
C LYS A 54 7.63 -3.53 2.55
N LEU A 55 7.19 -2.29 2.79
CA LEU A 55 5.77 -1.97 2.72
C LEU A 55 5.23 -2.14 1.32
N LEU A 56 5.97 -1.67 0.32
CA LEU A 56 5.52 -1.82 -1.05
C LEU A 56 5.38 -3.29 -1.43
N LYS A 57 6.33 -4.11 -1.01
CA LYS A 57 6.24 -5.53 -1.28
C LYS A 57 5.04 -6.16 -0.58
N LYS A 58 4.84 -5.81 0.68
CA LYS A 58 3.72 -6.34 1.45
C LYS A 58 2.37 -5.94 0.85
N ILE A 59 2.25 -4.68 0.47
CA ILE A 59 1.03 -4.18 -0.13
C ILE A 59 0.81 -4.80 -1.50
N GLY A 60 1.87 -4.92 -2.29
CA GLY A 60 1.79 -5.58 -3.58
C GLY A 60 1.33 -7.02 -3.48
N ASN A 61 1.85 -7.75 -2.48
CA ASN A 61 1.42 -9.11 -2.25
C ASN A 61 -0.05 -9.18 -1.86
N ALA A 62 -0.50 -8.22 -1.07
CA ALA A 62 -1.90 -8.18 -0.66
C ALA A 62 -2.82 -7.89 -1.84
N ILE A 63 -2.40 -7.03 -2.75
CA ILE A 63 -3.17 -6.75 -3.97
C ILE A 63 -3.24 -8.02 -4.82
N TYR A 64 -2.13 -8.70 -4.96
CA TYR A 64 -2.08 -9.93 -5.73
C TYR A 64 -3.01 -10.99 -5.14
N ASP A 65 -2.97 -11.16 -3.83
CA ASP A 65 -3.84 -12.11 -3.15
C ASP A 65 -5.30 -11.75 -3.35
N HIS A 66 -5.61 -10.47 -3.29
CA HIS A 66 -6.97 -10.00 -3.49
C HIS A 66 -7.45 -10.34 -4.89
N ASP A 67 -6.59 -10.14 -5.87
CA ASP A 67 -6.93 -10.48 -7.26
C ASP A 67 -7.19 -11.96 -7.42
N ILE A 68 -6.37 -12.79 -6.80
CA ILE A 68 -6.54 -14.22 -6.88
C ILE A 68 -7.86 -14.65 -6.27
N LYS A 69 -8.20 -14.09 -5.12
CA LYS A 69 -9.42 -14.50 -4.41
C LYS A 69 -10.68 -13.99 -5.08
N TYR A 70 -10.65 -12.79 -5.61
CA TYR A 70 -11.88 -12.12 -6.03
C TYR A 70 -11.93 -11.77 -7.49
N GLY A 71 -10.81 -11.73 -8.17
CA GLY A 71 -10.77 -11.23 -9.52
C GLY A 71 -10.30 -12.21 -10.55
N ASN A 72 -9.92 -13.39 -10.16
CA ASN A 72 -9.27 -14.28 -11.12
C ASN A 72 -10.20 -15.29 -11.78
N SER A 73 -11.45 -15.29 -11.42
CA SER A 73 -12.35 -16.30 -11.97
C SER A 73 -12.43 -16.23 -13.48
N PHE A 74 -12.37 -15.05 -14.03
CA PHE A 74 -12.47 -14.91 -15.48
C PHE A 74 -11.17 -15.32 -16.18
N LYS A 75 -10.08 -15.32 -15.47
CA LYS A 75 -8.81 -15.65 -16.09
C LYS A 75 -8.62 -17.14 -16.31
N THR A 76 -9.25 -17.90 -15.49
CA THR A 76 -9.09 -19.33 -15.59
C THR A 76 -9.83 -19.93 -16.74
N SER A 77 -10.73 -19.19 -17.24
CA SER A 77 -11.50 -19.69 -18.39
C SER A 77 -10.65 -19.75 -19.63
#